data_68e3f270f65704971208882ffcf1174d
#
_entry.id   68e3f270f65704971208882ffcf1174d
#
_cell.length_a   1.000
_cell.length_b   1.000
_cell.length_c   1.000
_cell.angle_alpha   90.00
_cell.angle_beta   90.00
_cell.angle_gamma   90.00
#
_symmetry.space_group_name_H-M   'P 1'
#
loop_
_entity.id
_entity.type
_entity.pdbx_description
1 polymer ?
#
loop_
_entity_poly.entity_id
_entity_poly.type
_entity_poly.pdbx_seq_one_letter_code
_entity_poly.pdbx_strand_id
1 'polypeptide(L)'
;MKLTSEQMRFWSPEVRELEPYVPGEQPKIQNLLKLNTNENPYPPSPKVVEAVQAVLVDQADVLRLYPDPDATALKLAIATQQQVDITQVFVGNGSDEVLAHIFKAFFIQNEPLLYPDISYSFYPVYSQFFGIDT
;
A
#
# COMPACT_ATOMS: atom_id res chain seq x y z
N MET A 1 5.46 -23.06 -8.15
CA MET A 1 5.12 -24.40 -7.59
C MET A 1 3.70 -24.30 -7.05
N LYS A 2 2.75 -25.08 -7.56
CA LYS A 2 1.37 -25.05 -7.05
C LYS A 2 1.33 -25.79 -5.71
N LEU A 3 0.68 -25.19 -4.72
CA LEU A 3 0.48 -25.80 -3.42
C LEU A 3 -0.53 -26.99 -3.51
N THR A 4 -0.38 -27.98 -2.66
CA THR A 4 -1.30 -29.11 -2.58
C THR A 4 -2.55 -28.74 -1.77
N SER A 5 -3.64 -29.47 -1.94
CA SER A 5 -4.87 -29.28 -1.16
C SER A 5 -4.64 -29.43 0.35
N GLU A 6 -3.70 -30.27 0.77
CA GLU A 6 -3.33 -30.43 2.17
C GLU A 6 -2.62 -29.19 2.73
N GLN A 7 -1.76 -28.57 1.94
CA GLN A 7 -1.08 -27.32 2.32
C GLN A 7 -2.05 -26.14 2.44
N MET A 8 -3.13 -26.15 1.63
CA MET A 8 -4.15 -25.10 1.61
C MET A 8 -5.36 -25.39 2.53
N ARG A 9 -5.34 -26.47 3.31
CA ARG A 9 -6.53 -26.89 4.10
C ARG A 9 -7.03 -25.84 5.11
N PHE A 10 -6.14 -24.95 5.56
CA PHE A 10 -6.50 -23.89 6.52
C PHE A 10 -6.79 -22.53 5.84
N TRP A 11 -6.69 -22.45 4.52
CA TRP A 11 -6.98 -21.21 3.79
C TRP A 11 -8.47 -21.07 3.58
N SER A 12 -8.96 -19.83 3.58
CA SER A 12 -10.35 -19.57 3.19
C SER A 12 -10.57 -19.93 1.71
N PRO A 13 -11.82 -20.20 1.30
CA PRO A 13 -12.14 -20.51 -0.09
C PRO A 13 -11.63 -19.43 -1.06
N GLU A 14 -11.85 -18.17 -0.72
CA GLU A 14 -11.46 -17.00 -1.54
C GLU A 14 -9.95 -16.96 -1.77
N VAL A 15 -9.16 -17.22 -0.72
CA VAL A 15 -7.69 -17.22 -0.81
C VAL A 15 -7.16 -18.40 -1.62
N ARG A 16 -7.87 -19.53 -1.66
CA ARG A 16 -7.47 -20.68 -2.49
C ARG A 16 -7.59 -20.39 -3.98
N GLU A 17 -8.53 -19.56 -4.35
CA GLU A 17 -8.82 -19.18 -5.74
C GLU A 17 -8.13 -17.89 -6.16
N LEU A 18 -7.53 -17.16 -5.21
CA LEU A 18 -6.87 -15.89 -5.47
C LEU A 18 -5.67 -16.05 -6.38
N GLU A 19 -5.64 -15.30 -7.47
CA GLU A 19 -4.46 -15.16 -8.30
C GLU A 19 -3.54 -14.09 -7.70
N PRO A 20 -2.29 -14.45 -7.33
CA PRO A 20 -1.36 -13.48 -6.76
C PRO A 20 -1.04 -12.36 -7.73
N TYR A 21 -0.89 -11.15 -7.21
CA TYR A 21 -0.35 -10.04 -7.97
C TYR A 21 1.02 -10.39 -8.57
N VAL A 22 1.18 -10.15 -9.85
CA VAL A 22 2.47 -10.30 -10.54
C VAL A 22 3.09 -8.91 -10.70
N PRO A 23 4.18 -8.62 -10.00
CA PRO A 23 4.86 -7.33 -10.12
C PRO A 23 5.43 -7.16 -11.53
N GLY A 24 5.55 -5.91 -11.97
CA GLY A 24 6.22 -5.59 -13.22
C GLY A 24 7.67 -6.07 -13.24
N GLU A 25 8.21 -6.28 -14.42
CA GLU A 25 9.59 -6.75 -14.60
C GLU A 25 10.59 -5.87 -13.87
N GLN A 26 11.57 -6.50 -13.23
CA GLN A 26 12.66 -5.87 -12.48
C GLN A 26 14.02 -6.35 -13.04
N PRO A 27 14.37 -6.07 -14.30
CA PRO A 27 15.60 -6.54 -14.89
C PRO A 27 16.82 -5.89 -14.22
N LYS A 28 17.84 -6.69 -13.94
CA LYS A 28 19.11 -6.24 -13.34
C LYS A 28 20.11 -5.80 -14.43
N ILE A 29 19.76 -4.77 -15.18
CA ILE A 29 20.58 -4.23 -16.27
C ILE A 29 21.13 -2.87 -15.82
N GLN A 30 22.44 -2.66 -16.00
CA GLN A 30 23.05 -1.37 -15.68
C GLN A 30 22.57 -0.28 -16.65
N ASN A 31 22.33 0.91 -16.13
CA ASN A 31 21.85 2.08 -16.88
C ASN A 31 20.49 1.86 -17.57
N LEU A 32 19.66 0.96 -17.07
CA LEU A 32 18.32 0.77 -17.58
C LEU A 32 17.45 2.00 -17.35
N LEU A 33 16.82 2.51 -18.40
CA LEU A 33 15.74 3.49 -18.26
C LEU A 33 14.46 2.74 -17.85
N LYS A 34 14.10 2.83 -16.57
CA LYS A 34 12.93 2.16 -16.01
C LYS A 34 11.71 3.08 -16.09
N LEU A 35 10.68 2.66 -16.83
CA LEU A 35 9.44 3.43 -17.03
C LEU A 35 8.18 2.66 -16.57
N ASN A 36 8.36 1.56 -15.83
CA ASN A 36 7.28 0.76 -15.26
C ASN A 36 7.13 1.00 -13.74
N THR A 37 6.03 0.49 -13.15
CA THR A 37 5.76 0.48 -11.69
C THR A 37 5.60 1.86 -11.05
N ASN A 38 5.49 2.94 -11.80
CA ASN A 38 5.28 4.33 -11.33
C ASN A 38 6.30 4.78 -10.25
N GLU A 39 7.51 4.27 -10.31
CA GLU A 39 8.58 4.70 -9.40
C GLU A 39 9.00 6.13 -9.72
N ASN A 40 9.22 6.92 -8.66
CA ASN A 40 9.75 8.27 -8.84
C ASN A 40 11.22 8.21 -9.29
N PRO A 41 11.60 8.81 -10.44
CA PRO A 41 12.98 8.77 -10.92
C PRO A 41 13.94 9.67 -10.12
N TYR A 42 13.41 10.52 -9.25
CA TYR A 42 14.21 11.42 -8.43
C TYR A 42 14.37 10.86 -7.01
N PRO A 43 15.56 10.99 -6.40
CA PRO A 43 15.77 10.62 -5.00
C PRO A 43 14.97 11.55 -4.08
N PRO A 44 14.75 11.16 -2.81
CA PRO A 44 14.16 12.03 -1.82
C PRO A 44 15.04 13.28 -1.59
N SER A 45 14.41 14.36 -1.13
CA SER A 45 15.13 15.58 -0.76
C SER A 45 16.26 15.27 0.27
N PRO A 46 17.42 15.93 0.18
CA PRO A 46 18.47 15.82 1.20
C PRO A 46 17.95 16.01 2.63
N LYS A 47 17.00 16.92 2.84
CA LYS A 47 16.36 17.16 4.14
C LYS A 47 15.64 15.91 4.70
N VAL A 48 15.09 15.07 3.84
CA VAL A 48 14.47 13.79 4.27
C VAL A 48 15.53 12.85 4.81
N VAL A 49 16.65 12.75 4.09
CA VAL A 49 17.79 11.90 4.50
C VAL A 49 18.36 12.38 5.82
N GLU A 50 18.58 13.70 5.98
CA GLU A 50 19.06 14.32 7.22
C GLU A 50 18.10 14.05 8.39
N ALA A 51 16.79 14.20 8.19
CA ALA A 51 15.79 13.94 9.24
C ALA A 51 15.78 12.47 9.69
N VAL A 52 15.86 11.52 8.74
CA VAL A 52 15.94 10.09 9.06
C VAL A 52 17.24 9.77 9.83
N GLN A 53 18.38 10.31 9.38
CA GLN A 53 19.66 10.11 10.05
C GLN A 53 19.66 10.69 11.48
N ALA A 54 19.08 11.87 11.69
CA ALA A 54 18.98 12.47 13.01
C ALA A 54 18.21 11.58 13.99
N VAL A 55 17.10 10.98 13.56
CA VAL A 55 16.35 10.03 14.41
C VAL A 55 17.19 8.80 14.75
N LEU A 56 17.90 8.25 13.77
CA LEU A 56 18.70 7.03 13.96
C LEU A 56 19.93 7.25 14.86
N VAL A 57 20.53 8.44 14.80
CA VAL A 57 21.76 8.77 15.55
C VAL A 57 21.42 9.33 16.95
N ASP A 58 20.52 10.31 17.01
CA ASP A 58 20.29 11.08 18.21
C ASP A 58 19.15 10.54 19.08
N GLN A 59 18.22 9.78 18.47
CA GLN A 59 16.99 9.33 19.09
C GLN A 59 16.72 7.84 18.85
N ALA A 60 17.75 7.01 18.68
CA ALA A 60 17.58 5.57 18.38
C ALA A 60 16.67 4.85 19.40
N ASP A 61 16.63 5.30 20.63
CA ASP A 61 15.77 4.75 21.68
C ASP A 61 14.26 4.81 21.38
N VAL A 62 13.81 5.78 20.56
CA VAL A 62 12.39 5.88 20.20
C VAL A 62 11.94 4.72 19.31
N LEU A 63 12.87 4.09 18.58
CA LEU A 63 12.55 2.98 17.68
C LEU A 63 12.06 1.71 18.40
N ARG A 64 12.30 1.58 19.70
CA ARG A 64 11.79 0.48 20.53
C ARG A 64 10.38 0.72 21.07
N LEU A 65 9.87 1.93 20.94
CA LEU A 65 8.57 2.34 21.45
C LEU A 65 7.49 2.18 20.38
N TYR A 66 6.24 2.06 20.82
CA TYR A 66 5.12 2.16 19.90
C TYR A 66 5.06 3.57 19.30
N PRO A 67 4.73 3.69 18.00
CA PRO A 67 4.48 4.99 17.40
C PRO A 67 3.19 5.62 17.95
N ASP A 68 2.98 6.89 17.64
CA ASP A 68 1.69 7.54 17.85
C ASP A 68 0.60 6.79 17.04
N PRO A 69 -0.41 6.19 17.70
CA PRO A 69 -1.42 5.38 17.02
C PRO A 69 -2.26 6.16 16.01
N ASP A 70 -2.39 7.46 16.21
CA ASP A 70 -3.14 8.35 15.33
C ASP A 70 -2.27 8.96 14.22
N ALA A 71 -0.96 8.78 14.25
CA ALA A 71 0.01 9.41 13.35
C ALA A 71 -0.21 10.93 13.21
N THR A 72 -0.50 11.60 14.34
CA THR A 72 -0.99 12.98 14.41
C THR A 72 -0.07 13.96 13.67
N ALA A 73 1.24 13.88 13.89
CA ALA A 73 2.20 14.79 13.26
C ALA A 73 2.21 14.63 11.73
N LEU A 74 2.13 13.40 11.22
CA LEU A 74 2.06 13.12 9.79
C LEU A 74 0.74 13.60 9.18
N LYS A 75 -0.39 13.31 9.83
CA LYS A 75 -1.71 13.77 9.37
C LYS A 75 -1.81 15.29 9.33
N LEU A 76 -1.28 16.00 10.33
CA LEU A 76 -1.23 17.47 10.33
C LEU A 76 -0.40 18.02 9.18
N ALA A 77 0.76 17.43 8.89
CA ALA A 77 1.59 17.86 7.78
C ALA A 77 0.89 17.65 6.43
N ILE A 78 0.24 16.50 6.24
CA ILE A 78 -0.53 16.20 5.04
C ILE A 78 -1.73 17.15 4.91
N ALA A 79 -2.51 17.31 5.99
CA ALA A 79 -3.68 18.19 6.00
C ALA A 79 -3.32 19.64 5.64
N THR A 80 -2.22 20.14 6.20
CA THR A 80 -1.69 21.48 5.87
C THR A 80 -1.28 21.58 4.40
N GLN A 81 -0.54 20.59 3.88
CA GLN A 81 -0.09 20.58 2.49
C GLN A 81 -1.26 20.47 1.51
N GLN A 82 -2.27 19.69 1.84
CA GLN A 82 -3.44 19.46 0.98
C GLN A 82 -4.58 20.45 1.22
N GLN A 83 -4.45 21.35 2.22
CA GLN A 83 -5.46 22.33 2.60
C GLN A 83 -6.83 21.69 2.95
N VAL A 84 -6.79 20.60 3.71
CA VAL A 84 -7.97 19.88 4.22
C VAL A 84 -7.94 19.82 5.73
N ASP A 85 -9.07 19.42 6.35
CA ASP A 85 -9.11 19.16 7.79
C ASP A 85 -8.37 17.83 8.12
N ILE A 86 -7.75 17.76 9.29
CA ILE A 86 -7.03 16.56 9.75
C ILE A 86 -7.95 15.32 9.79
N THR A 87 -9.25 15.50 10.03
CA THR A 87 -10.23 14.41 10.02
C THR A 87 -10.49 13.82 8.63
N GLN A 88 -10.05 14.50 7.58
CA GLN A 88 -10.14 14.04 6.19
C GLN A 88 -8.87 13.30 5.74
N VAL A 89 -7.91 13.06 6.64
CA VAL A 89 -6.65 12.37 6.33
C VAL A 89 -6.62 11.01 6.99
N PHE A 90 -6.49 9.98 6.18
CA PHE A 90 -6.17 8.63 6.59
C PHE A 90 -4.77 8.26 6.12
N VAL A 91 -3.97 7.63 6.97
CA VAL A 91 -2.61 7.21 6.66
C VAL A 91 -2.44 5.73 6.92
N GLY A 92 -1.58 5.08 6.14
CA GLY A 92 -1.25 3.67 6.26
C GLY A 92 0.16 3.40 5.75
N ASN A 93 0.58 2.16 5.82
CA ASN A 93 1.92 1.73 5.42
C ASN A 93 1.97 1.48 3.91
N GLY A 94 1.93 2.56 3.14
CA GLY A 94 1.85 2.55 1.69
C GLY A 94 0.41 2.49 1.16
N SER A 95 0.27 2.71 -0.15
CA SER A 95 -1.04 2.72 -0.82
C SER A 95 -1.77 1.39 -0.75
N ASP A 96 -1.05 0.27 -0.74
CA ASP A 96 -1.67 -1.05 -0.72
C ASP A 96 -2.44 -1.30 0.58
N GLU A 97 -1.89 -0.93 1.74
CA GLU A 97 -2.61 -1.03 3.01
C GLU A 97 -3.83 -0.09 3.03
N VAL A 98 -3.64 1.15 2.60
CA VAL A 98 -4.74 2.13 2.53
C VAL A 98 -5.86 1.64 1.62
N LEU A 99 -5.52 1.10 0.44
CA LEU A 99 -6.49 0.54 -0.50
C LEU A 99 -7.21 -0.67 0.09
N ALA A 100 -6.51 -1.58 0.77
CA ALA A 100 -7.15 -2.72 1.44
C ALA A 100 -8.22 -2.26 2.45
N HIS A 101 -7.93 -1.23 3.23
CA HIS A 101 -8.90 -0.63 4.16
C HIS A 101 -10.07 0.01 3.42
N ILE A 102 -9.82 0.75 2.34
CA ILE A 102 -10.87 1.39 1.53
C ILE A 102 -11.79 0.34 0.91
N PHE A 103 -11.23 -0.70 0.28
CA PHE A 103 -12.03 -1.77 -0.31
C PHE A 103 -12.92 -2.45 0.74
N LYS A 104 -12.36 -2.77 1.90
CA LYS A 104 -13.10 -3.39 2.99
C LYS A 104 -14.19 -2.46 3.57
N ALA A 105 -13.89 -1.18 3.73
CA ALA A 105 -14.79 -0.25 4.42
C ALA A 105 -15.93 0.25 3.53
N PHE A 106 -15.72 0.41 2.22
CA PHE A 106 -16.65 1.14 1.37
C PHE A 106 -17.23 0.34 0.20
N PHE A 107 -16.56 -0.73 -0.26
CA PHE A 107 -16.92 -1.37 -1.51
C PHE A 107 -17.57 -2.76 -1.36
N ILE A 108 -17.72 -3.27 -0.14
CA ILE A 108 -18.53 -4.46 0.11
C ILE A 108 -19.98 -4.05 0.20
N GLN A 109 -20.65 -4.00 -0.95
CA GLN A 109 -22.03 -3.54 -1.11
C GLN A 109 -22.79 -4.48 -2.07
N ASN A 110 -24.07 -4.21 -2.28
CA ASN A 110 -24.90 -4.98 -3.22
C ASN A 110 -24.68 -4.60 -4.69
N GLU A 111 -24.08 -3.45 -4.94
CA GLU A 111 -23.79 -2.97 -6.29
C GLU A 111 -22.34 -3.27 -6.66
N PRO A 112 -22.06 -3.59 -7.95
CA PRO A 112 -20.71 -3.89 -8.39
C PRO A 112 -19.81 -2.65 -8.33
N LEU A 113 -18.54 -2.87 -8.00
CA LEU A 113 -17.51 -1.84 -8.06
C LEU A 113 -17.09 -1.62 -9.51
N LEU A 114 -17.18 -0.39 -9.98
CA LEU A 114 -16.74 -0.01 -11.33
C LEU A 114 -15.37 0.66 -11.30
N TYR A 115 -14.48 0.19 -12.16
CA TYR A 115 -13.19 0.82 -12.43
C TYR A 115 -12.80 0.63 -13.91
N PRO A 116 -11.89 1.46 -14.48
CA PRO A 116 -11.46 1.30 -15.86
C PRO A 116 -10.78 -0.07 -16.09
N ASP A 117 -10.98 -0.65 -17.27
CA ASP A 117 -10.34 -1.89 -17.71
C ASP A 117 -8.80 -1.81 -17.74
N ILE A 118 -8.27 -0.60 -18.04
CA ILE A 118 -6.86 -0.29 -17.95
C ILE A 118 -6.64 0.59 -16.73
N SER A 119 -6.29 -0.03 -15.61
CA SER A 119 -6.09 0.65 -14.33
C SER A 119 -5.03 -0.05 -13.48
N TYR A 120 -4.96 0.26 -12.19
CA TYR A 120 -4.04 -0.39 -11.27
C TYR A 120 -4.39 -1.87 -11.11
N SER A 121 -3.46 -2.74 -11.47
CA SER A 121 -3.66 -4.20 -11.53
C SER A 121 -3.98 -4.86 -10.18
N PHE A 122 -3.88 -4.13 -9.08
CA PHE A 122 -4.25 -4.62 -7.76
C PHE A 122 -5.76 -4.50 -7.48
N TYR A 123 -6.52 -3.68 -8.22
CA TYR A 123 -7.96 -3.55 -8.00
C TYR A 123 -8.72 -4.88 -8.18
N PRO A 124 -8.49 -5.67 -9.25
CA PRO A 124 -9.07 -7.00 -9.35
C PRO A 124 -8.69 -7.94 -8.21
N VAL A 125 -7.43 -7.85 -7.73
CA VAL A 125 -6.95 -8.67 -6.61
C VAL A 125 -7.72 -8.35 -5.33
N TYR A 126 -7.90 -7.06 -5.01
CA TYR A 126 -8.71 -6.68 -3.84
C TYR A 126 -10.18 -7.04 -4.00
N SER A 127 -10.75 -6.85 -5.19
CA SER A 127 -12.14 -7.23 -5.45
C SER A 127 -12.35 -8.72 -5.21
N GLN A 128 -11.50 -9.57 -5.77
CA GLN A 128 -11.55 -11.01 -5.55
C GLN A 128 -11.32 -11.38 -4.08
N PHE A 129 -10.31 -10.77 -3.43
CA PHE A 129 -9.97 -11.06 -2.04
C PHE A 129 -11.09 -10.73 -1.05
N PHE A 130 -11.85 -9.68 -1.31
CA PHE A 130 -12.97 -9.26 -0.46
C PHE A 130 -14.34 -9.73 -0.96
N GLY A 131 -14.40 -10.52 -2.04
CA GLY A 131 -15.66 -11.00 -2.60
C GLY A 131 -16.54 -9.88 -3.13
N ILE A 132 -15.94 -8.87 -3.77
CA ILE A 132 -16.63 -7.71 -4.33
C ILE A 132 -16.91 -7.96 -5.81
N ASP A 133 -18.16 -7.85 -6.21
CA ASP A 133 -18.56 -7.91 -7.62
C ASP A 133 -18.04 -6.69 -8.39
N THR A 134 -17.56 -6.90 -9.66
CA THR A 134 -16.98 -5.85 -10.51
C THR A 134 -17.48 -5.89 -11.93
#